data_0bd28c9b14c9a461719d10fd5f909dc6
#
_entry.id   0bd28c9b14c9a461719d10fd5f909dc6
#
_cell.length_a   1.000
_cell.length_b   1.000
_cell.length_c   1.000
_cell.angle_alpha   90.00
_cell.angle_beta   90.00
_cell.angle_gamma   90.00
#
_symmetry.space_group_name_H-M   'P 1'
#
loop_
_entity.id
_entity.type
_entity.pdbx_description
1 polymer ?
#
loop_
_entity_poly.entity_id
_entity_poly.type
_entity_poly.pdbx_seq_one_letter_code
_entity_poly.pdbx_strand_id
1 'polypeptide(L)'
;ISDPGFLLIRECLKEQIKVLTLPGATAFVPALVNSGLPCDKFYFEGFLPHKKGRQKRLNYLKELDQTIVLYESPYRIVKTLEQLSEFFGENRKVSVSREISKIYEETIRGNLIELIEHFKNKPPKGEFVMIIEGANT
;
A
#
# COMPACT_ATOMS: atom_id res chain seq x y z
N ILE A 1 12.71 2.10 -3.35
CA ILE A 1 11.30 2.31 -3.67
C ILE A 1 10.68 3.08 -2.51
N SER A 2 9.97 4.16 -2.80
CA SER A 2 9.47 5.14 -1.84
C SER A 2 10.53 5.87 -1.00
N ASP A 3 11.77 5.81 -1.41
CA ASP A 3 12.91 6.50 -0.79
C ASP A 3 13.66 7.33 -1.82
N PRO A 4 14.39 8.38 -1.42
CA PRO A 4 15.24 9.13 -2.32
C PRO A 4 16.40 8.24 -2.82
N GLY A 5 16.69 8.30 -4.10
CA GLY A 5 17.76 7.49 -4.70
C GLY A 5 17.73 7.50 -6.23
N PHE A 6 16.56 7.73 -6.80
CA PHE A 6 16.39 7.76 -8.25
C PHE A 6 17.35 8.74 -8.95
N LEU A 7 17.44 9.97 -8.44
CA LEU A 7 18.30 10.99 -9.04
C LEU A 7 19.77 10.61 -9.00
N LEU A 8 20.23 10.07 -7.86
CA LEU A 8 21.61 9.61 -7.68
C LEU A 8 21.94 8.50 -8.70
N ILE A 9 21.10 7.48 -8.77
CA ILE A 9 21.29 6.37 -9.72
C ILE A 9 21.32 6.88 -11.15
N ARG A 10 20.38 7.76 -11.50
CA ARG A 10 20.31 8.36 -12.84
C ARG A 10 21.60 9.11 -13.20
N GLU A 11 22.14 9.93 -12.30
CA GLU A 11 23.37 10.65 -12.54
C GLU A 11 24.59 9.70 -12.62
N CYS A 12 24.67 8.70 -11.76
CA CYS A 12 25.70 7.66 -11.86
C CYS A 12 25.72 7.00 -13.25
N LEU A 13 24.54 6.64 -13.76
CA LEU A 13 24.44 6.01 -15.09
C LEU A 13 24.83 6.95 -16.24
N LYS A 14 24.53 8.24 -16.15
CA LYS A 14 24.99 9.25 -17.13
C LYS A 14 26.51 9.36 -17.14
N GLU A 15 27.12 9.34 -15.97
CA GLU A 15 28.57 9.40 -15.81
C GLU A 15 29.27 8.04 -16.02
N GLN A 16 28.54 7.02 -16.48
CA GLN A 16 29.03 5.66 -16.69
C GLN A 16 29.63 5.01 -15.43
N ILE A 17 29.21 5.45 -14.27
CA ILE A 17 29.59 4.87 -12.98
C ILE A 17 28.78 3.58 -12.78
N LYS A 18 29.47 2.48 -12.51
CA LYS A 18 28.82 1.20 -12.23
C LYS A 18 28.01 1.25 -10.95
N VAL A 19 26.73 0.91 -11.04
CA VAL A 19 25.82 0.81 -9.89
C VAL A 19 25.58 -0.67 -9.60
N LEU A 20 25.79 -1.06 -8.34
CA LEU A 20 25.49 -2.41 -7.83
C LEU A 20 24.36 -2.29 -6.80
N THR A 21 23.23 -2.90 -7.12
CA THR A 21 22.07 -2.94 -6.22
C THR A 21 22.04 -4.29 -5.52
N LEU A 22 22.07 -4.26 -4.19
CA LEU A 22 22.01 -5.47 -3.39
C LEU A 22 20.55 -5.85 -3.12
N PRO A 23 20.21 -7.16 -3.11
CA PRO A 23 18.94 -7.61 -2.59
C PRO A 23 18.76 -7.17 -1.14
N GLY A 24 17.57 -6.72 -0.80
CA GLY A 24 17.29 -6.24 0.55
C GLY A 24 15.81 -6.36 0.92
N ALA A 25 15.53 -6.20 2.19
CA ALA A 25 14.17 -6.26 2.72
C ALA A 25 13.31 -5.08 2.22
N THR A 26 12.06 -5.37 1.90
CA THR A 26 11.03 -4.37 1.59
C THR A 26 9.75 -4.72 2.36
N ALA A 27 9.05 -3.73 2.90
CA ALA A 27 7.84 -3.99 3.69
C ALA A 27 6.68 -4.50 2.82
N PHE A 28 6.53 -4.00 1.60
CA PHE A 28 5.38 -4.34 0.76
C PHE A 28 5.38 -5.79 0.27
N VAL A 29 6.54 -6.42 0.05
CA VAL A 29 6.61 -7.80 -0.44
C VAL A 29 5.99 -8.79 0.54
N PRO A 30 6.39 -8.85 1.83
CA PRO A 30 5.74 -9.73 2.78
C PRO A 30 4.26 -9.37 3.01
N ALA A 31 3.89 -8.08 3.01
CA ALA A 31 2.50 -7.67 3.11
C ALA A 31 1.66 -8.19 1.92
N LEU A 32 2.18 -8.09 0.71
CA LEU A 32 1.52 -8.57 -0.51
C LEU A 32 1.33 -10.10 -0.46
N VAL A 33 2.37 -10.84 -0.13
CA VAL A 33 2.32 -12.31 -0.01
C VAL A 33 1.33 -12.73 1.08
N ASN A 34 1.37 -12.08 2.25
CA ASN A 34 0.48 -12.38 3.38
C ASN A 34 -0.96 -11.92 3.18
N SER A 35 -1.25 -11.11 2.17
CA SER A 35 -2.60 -10.61 1.93
C SER A 35 -3.60 -11.72 1.55
N GLY A 36 -3.10 -12.77 0.88
CA GLY A 36 -3.94 -13.81 0.29
C GLY A 36 -4.64 -13.37 -1.01
N LEU A 37 -4.32 -12.17 -1.53
CA LEU A 37 -4.78 -11.68 -2.83
C LEU A 37 -3.80 -12.08 -3.94
N PRO A 38 -4.22 -12.09 -5.22
CA PRO A 38 -3.30 -12.34 -6.33
C PRO A 38 -2.07 -11.43 -6.27
N CYS A 39 -0.88 -12.01 -6.33
CA CYS A 39 0.37 -11.25 -6.15
C CYS A 39 1.38 -11.39 -7.31
N ASP A 40 1.01 -12.12 -8.37
CA ASP A 40 1.83 -12.27 -9.58
C ASP A 40 1.88 -10.98 -10.42
N LYS A 41 0.83 -10.18 -10.36
CA LYS A 41 0.73 -8.86 -10.99
C LYS A 41 0.12 -7.89 -10.01
N PHE A 42 0.84 -6.82 -9.71
CA PHE A 42 0.39 -5.82 -8.75
C PHE A 42 0.80 -4.42 -9.18
N TYR A 43 0.08 -3.44 -8.69
CA TYR A 43 0.36 -2.03 -8.90
C TYR A 43 0.85 -1.40 -7.59
N PHE A 44 2.09 -0.92 -7.58
CA PHE A 44 2.65 -0.21 -6.43
C PHE A 44 2.37 1.28 -6.56
N GLU A 45 1.46 1.79 -5.76
CA GLU A 45 1.16 3.23 -5.66
C GLU A 45 2.03 3.92 -4.60
N GLY A 46 2.35 3.22 -3.51
CA GLY A 46 3.01 3.83 -2.37
C GLY A 46 2.05 4.75 -1.58
N PHE A 47 2.49 5.96 -1.24
CA PHE A 47 1.63 6.91 -0.54
C PHE A 47 0.72 7.68 -1.50
N LEU A 48 -0.57 7.71 -1.19
CA LEU A 48 -1.52 8.57 -1.90
C LEU A 48 -1.21 10.05 -1.65
N PRO A 49 -1.45 10.94 -2.63
CA PRO A 49 -1.36 12.37 -2.41
C PRO A 49 -2.20 12.81 -1.21
N HIS A 50 -1.71 13.78 -0.42
CA HIS A 50 -2.44 14.25 0.78
C HIS A 50 -3.73 14.98 0.44
N LYS A 51 -3.71 15.85 -0.58
CA LYS A 51 -4.86 16.68 -0.99
C LYS A 51 -4.97 16.75 -2.51
N LYS A 52 -4.13 17.57 -3.16
CA LYS A 52 -4.17 17.79 -4.61
C LYS A 52 -3.89 16.50 -5.38
N GLY A 53 -4.79 16.14 -6.25
CA GLY A 53 -4.65 14.93 -7.09
C GLY A 53 -5.14 13.62 -6.43
N ARG A 54 -5.49 13.62 -5.15
CA ARG A 54 -5.90 12.41 -4.43
C ARG A 54 -7.13 11.74 -5.03
N GLN A 55 -8.20 12.49 -5.32
CA GLN A 55 -9.41 11.95 -5.95
C GLN A 55 -9.14 11.38 -7.35
N LYS A 56 -8.31 12.07 -8.14
CA LYS A 56 -7.90 11.57 -9.46
C LYS A 56 -7.17 10.23 -9.35
N ARG A 57 -6.29 10.08 -8.33
CA ARG A 57 -5.59 8.80 -8.10
C ARG A 57 -6.55 7.72 -7.67
N LEU A 58 -7.46 7.98 -6.74
CA LEU A 58 -8.47 7.02 -6.29
C LEU A 58 -9.37 6.56 -7.45
N ASN A 59 -9.82 7.49 -8.32
CA ASN A 59 -10.57 7.14 -9.52
C ASN A 59 -9.77 6.29 -10.52
N TYR A 60 -8.48 6.51 -10.65
CA TYR A 60 -7.62 5.68 -11.48
C TYR A 60 -7.44 4.28 -10.87
N LEU A 61 -7.11 4.23 -9.59
CA LEU A 61 -6.82 2.97 -8.90
C LEU A 61 -8.02 2.02 -8.83
N LYS A 62 -9.24 2.55 -8.66
CA LYS A 62 -10.45 1.70 -8.56
C LYS A 62 -10.72 0.85 -9.80
N GLU A 63 -10.23 1.28 -10.97
CA GLU A 63 -10.42 0.58 -12.26
C GLU A 63 -9.32 -0.46 -12.56
N LEU A 64 -8.27 -0.53 -11.73
CA LEU A 64 -7.18 -1.46 -11.95
C LEU A 64 -7.59 -2.89 -11.63
N ASP A 65 -7.30 -3.82 -12.53
CA ASP A 65 -7.52 -5.25 -12.32
C ASP A 65 -6.47 -5.89 -11.41
N GLN A 66 -5.30 -5.28 -11.32
CA GLN A 66 -4.20 -5.77 -10.50
C GLN A 66 -4.42 -5.45 -9.02
N THR A 67 -3.89 -6.30 -8.16
CA THR A 67 -3.77 -6.01 -6.73
C THR A 67 -2.97 -4.71 -6.52
N ILE A 68 -3.46 -3.84 -5.65
CA ILE A 68 -2.90 -2.51 -5.41
C ILE A 68 -2.17 -2.51 -4.06
N VAL A 69 -0.99 -1.90 -4.05
CA VAL A 69 -0.16 -1.75 -2.85
C VAL A 69 -0.06 -0.28 -2.47
N LEU A 70 -0.52 0.05 -1.26
CA LEU A 70 -0.40 1.38 -0.67
C LEU A 70 0.44 1.34 0.59
N TYR A 71 1.15 2.43 0.85
CA TYR A 71 1.69 2.78 2.16
C TYR A 71 0.80 3.82 2.83
N GLU A 72 0.61 3.71 4.13
CA GLU A 72 -0.16 4.69 4.87
C GLU A 72 0.37 4.91 6.28
N SER A 73 0.14 6.10 6.79
CA SER A 73 0.50 6.46 8.17
C SER A 73 -0.63 6.11 9.15
N PRO A 74 -0.29 5.87 10.44
CA PRO A 74 -1.31 5.58 11.45
C PRO A 74 -2.34 6.69 11.61
N TYR A 75 -1.97 7.93 11.31
CA TYR A 75 -2.86 9.11 11.43
C TYR A 75 -3.91 9.20 10.33
N ARG A 76 -3.72 8.48 9.21
CA ARG A 76 -4.59 8.56 8.04
C ARG A 76 -5.25 7.25 7.65
N ILE A 77 -4.87 6.13 8.29
CA ILE A 77 -5.34 4.79 7.89
C ILE A 77 -6.87 4.71 7.85
N VAL A 78 -7.56 5.17 8.89
CA VAL A 78 -9.03 5.13 8.95
C VAL A 78 -9.65 5.98 7.84
N LYS A 79 -9.20 7.22 7.70
CA LYS A 79 -9.70 8.13 6.64
C LYS A 79 -9.44 7.56 5.25
N THR A 80 -8.29 6.93 5.03
CA THR A 80 -7.95 6.32 3.74
C THR A 80 -8.84 5.12 3.47
N LEU A 81 -9.10 4.26 4.45
CA LEU A 81 -10.04 3.14 4.32
C LEU A 81 -11.46 3.63 4.00
N GLU A 82 -11.94 4.68 4.67
CA GLU A 82 -13.25 5.28 4.37
C GLU A 82 -13.33 5.79 2.93
N GLN A 83 -12.30 6.51 2.46
CA GLN A 83 -12.26 6.98 1.07
C GLN A 83 -12.15 5.82 0.06
N LEU A 84 -11.36 4.79 0.36
CA LEU A 84 -11.32 3.60 -0.49
C LEU A 84 -12.70 2.93 -0.56
N SER A 85 -13.43 2.86 0.55
CA SER A 85 -14.80 2.32 0.58
C SER A 85 -15.76 3.13 -0.30
N GLU A 86 -15.69 4.46 -0.26
CA GLU A 86 -16.50 5.34 -1.13
C GLU A 86 -16.20 5.14 -2.62
N PHE A 87 -14.94 4.96 -3.00
CA PHE A 87 -14.53 4.85 -4.41
C PHE A 87 -14.59 3.41 -4.96
N PHE A 88 -14.25 2.42 -4.15
CA PHE A 88 -14.07 1.03 -4.57
C PHE A 88 -15.24 0.13 -4.18
N GLY A 89 -16.11 0.59 -3.28
CA GLY A 89 -17.21 -0.18 -2.68
C GLY A 89 -16.81 -0.87 -1.38
N GLU A 90 -17.76 -0.96 -0.47
CA GLU A 90 -17.58 -1.46 0.91
C GLU A 90 -17.09 -2.92 0.97
N ASN A 91 -17.46 -3.73 -0.02
CA ASN A 91 -17.15 -5.16 -0.07
C ASN A 91 -15.80 -5.49 -0.70
N ARG A 92 -15.05 -4.50 -1.22
CA ARG A 92 -13.72 -4.73 -1.80
C ARG A 92 -12.79 -5.32 -0.75
N LYS A 93 -12.15 -6.43 -1.07
CA LYS A 93 -11.21 -7.08 -0.14
C LYS A 93 -9.96 -6.25 0.06
N VAL A 94 -9.49 -6.24 1.27
CA VAL A 94 -8.31 -5.51 1.69
C VAL A 94 -7.57 -6.28 2.78
N SER A 95 -6.25 -6.16 2.78
CA SER A 95 -5.38 -6.61 3.85
C SER A 95 -4.55 -5.43 4.35
N VAL A 96 -4.45 -5.27 5.63
CA VAL A 96 -3.64 -4.23 6.28
C VAL A 96 -2.63 -4.89 7.17
N SER A 97 -1.34 -4.73 6.84
CA SER A 97 -0.22 -5.20 7.64
C SER A 97 0.44 -4.02 8.34
N ARG A 98 0.74 -4.19 9.63
CA ARG A 98 1.44 -3.17 10.41
C ARG A 98 2.70 -3.74 11.03
N GLU A 99 3.68 -2.88 11.24
CA GLU A 99 4.92 -3.18 11.98
C GLU A 99 5.61 -4.47 11.50
N ILE A 100 5.66 -4.68 10.18
CA ILE A 100 6.27 -5.86 9.55
C ILE A 100 7.70 -6.04 10.01
N SER A 101 8.06 -7.27 10.41
CA SER A 101 9.36 -7.68 10.97
C SER A 101 9.67 -7.07 12.35
N LYS A 102 8.68 -6.49 13.03
CA LYS A 102 8.79 -5.94 14.39
C LYS A 102 7.96 -6.76 15.38
N ILE A 103 8.13 -6.49 16.68
CA ILE A 103 7.45 -7.22 17.77
C ILE A 103 5.92 -7.19 17.65
N TYR A 104 5.36 -6.06 17.21
CA TYR A 104 3.91 -5.86 17.08
C TYR A 104 3.41 -6.05 15.65
N GLU A 105 4.06 -6.90 14.88
CA GLU A 105 3.59 -7.26 13.54
C GLU A 105 2.20 -7.88 13.61
N GLU A 106 1.31 -7.37 12.77
CA GLU A 106 -0.07 -7.85 12.68
C GLU A 106 -0.57 -7.66 11.25
N THR A 107 -1.32 -8.63 10.74
CA THR A 107 -2.01 -8.53 9.45
C THR A 107 -3.49 -8.82 9.64
N ILE A 108 -4.33 -7.85 9.27
CA ILE A 108 -5.79 -7.94 9.35
C ILE A 108 -6.33 -7.99 7.93
N ARG A 109 -7.21 -8.95 7.67
CA ARG A 109 -7.83 -9.20 6.37
C ARG A 109 -9.34 -9.14 6.48
N GLY A 110 -10.00 -8.67 5.44
CA GLY A 110 -11.45 -8.58 5.37
C GLY A 110 -11.87 -7.72 4.18
N ASN A 111 -13.06 -7.18 4.23
CA ASN A 111 -13.50 -6.14 3.31
C ASN A 111 -13.28 -4.74 3.91
N LEU A 112 -13.46 -3.71 3.11
CA LEU A 112 -13.20 -2.33 3.53
C LEU A 112 -14.05 -1.92 4.75
N ILE A 113 -15.33 -2.29 4.79
CA ILE A 113 -16.21 -1.91 5.90
C ILE A 113 -15.78 -2.58 7.22
N GLU A 114 -15.36 -3.85 7.18
CA GLU A 114 -14.88 -4.57 8.35
C GLU A 114 -13.60 -3.96 8.93
N LEU A 115 -12.67 -3.56 8.06
CA LEU A 115 -11.42 -2.95 8.51
C LEU A 115 -11.62 -1.52 9.02
N ILE A 116 -12.54 -0.76 8.45
CA ILE A 116 -12.93 0.56 8.98
C ILE A 116 -13.43 0.42 10.41
N GLU A 117 -14.35 -0.51 10.67
CA GLU A 117 -14.88 -0.78 11.99
C GLU A 117 -13.80 -1.21 12.98
N HIS A 118 -12.93 -2.13 12.55
CA HIS A 118 -11.81 -2.61 13.37
C HIS A 118 -10.91 -1.46 13.81
N PHE A 119 -10.45 -0.61 12.90
CA PHE A 119 -9.52 0.48 13.22
C PHE A 119 -10.16 1.68 13.91
N LYS A 120 -11.47 1.88 13.81
CA LYS A 120 -12.21 2.83 14.63
C LYS A 120 -12.26 2.40 16.09
N ASN A 121 -12.44 1.11 16.35
CA ASN A 121 -12.50 0.55 17.69
C ASN A 121 -11.13 0.38 18.36
N LYS A 122 -10.09 0.15 17.54
CA LYS A 122 -8.70 -0.01 18.00
C LYS A 122 -7.81 1.00 17.30
N PRO A 123 -7.46 2.13 17.93
CA PRO A 123 -6.64 3.17 17.32
C PRO A 123 -5.34 2.61 16.73
N PRO A 124 -5.06 2.89 15.45
CA PRO A 124 -3.90 2.33 14.76
C PRO A 124 -2.59 2.96 15.24
N LYS A 125 -1.54 2.12 15.34
CA LYS A 125 -0.17 2.55 15.70
C LYS A 125 0.83 1.85 14.79
N GLY A 126 1.90 2.53 14.44
CA GLY A 126 2.99 1.98 13.64
C GLY A 126 2.92 2.32 12.17
N GLU A 127 3.67 1.59 11.36
CA GLU A 127 3.76 1.75 9.91
C GLU A 127 2.90 0.71 9.21
N PHE A 128 2.15 1.13 8.20
CA PHE A 128 1.15 0.32 7.54
C PHE A 128 1.44 0.08 6.05
N VAL A 129 1.17 -1.14 5.62
CA VAL A 129 1.04 -1.50 4.21
C VAL A 129 -0.37 -2.01 3.98
N MET A 130 -1.05 -1.44 3.00
CA MET A 130 -2.40 -1.83 2.59
C MET A 130 -2.34 -2.54 1.25
N ILE A 131 -2.96 -3.69 1.15
CA ILE A 131 -3.09 -4.46 -0.09
C ILE A 131 -4.57 -4.54 -0.43
N ILE A 132 -4.93 -4.10 -1.63
CA ILE A 132 -6.32 -3.97 -2.04
C ILE A 132 -6.56 -4.82 -3.28
N GLU A 133 -7.64 -5.56 -3.28
CA GLU A 133 -8.06 -6.38 -4.41
C GLU A 133 -8.30 -5.54 -5.68
N GLY A 134 -7.96 -6.07 -6.84
CA GLY A 134 -8.24 -5.47 -8.13
C GLY A 134 -9.74 -5.42 -8.47
N ALA A 135 -10.11 -4.68 -9.51
CA ALA A 135 -11.50 -4.41 -9.85
C ALA A 135 -12.29 -5.67 -10.27
N ASN A 136 -11.66 -6.58 -11.01
CA ASN A 136 -12.30 -7.75 -11.60
C ASN A 136 -11.69 -9.08 -11.10
N THR A 137 -11.27 -9.09 -9.86
CA THR A 137 -10.67 -10.29 -9.25
C THR A 137 -11.73 -11.23 -8.69
#